data_993c66d2d6d506eb4e6a6844cadde902
#
_entry.id   993c66d2d6d506eb4e6a6844cadde902
#
_cell.length_a   1.000
_cell.length_b   1.000
_cell.length_c   1.000
_cell.angle_alpha   90.00
_cell.angle_beta   90.00
_cell.angle_gamma   90.00
#
_symmetry.space_group_name_H-M   'P 1'
#
loop_
_entity.id
_entity.type
_entity.pdbx_description
1 polymer ?
#
loop_
_entity_poly.entity_id
_entity_poly.type
_entity_poly.pdbx_seq_one_letter_code
_entity_poly.pdbx_strand_id
1 'polypeptide(L)'
;MFRKILGAVAVLSVGACASPYVATPYDREAHGIEVIALVDDSVPPEPIAYEVASAGANFGLIGALVDAGIQASRQDAVKDALEAHGFDAEAVLEARMARALEAQGYDVAVLPGSDRQRRDFLVTYPGAPEGTQAYLDLVVTPYGYLSAGAFQPFRPHVGATARLVSVEDPSVVLMENVIILNGMNVPEGVITLSANPEYVFQNREAMLADPARLAAGVEDALNQVADTAAQLLR
;
A
#
# COMPACT_ATOMS: atom_id res chain seq x y z
N MET A 1 44.38 -6.04 -50.43
CA MET A 1 44.54 -5.26 -49.18
C MET A 1 43.18 -5.02 -48.60
N PHE A 2 42.73 -5.89 -47.68
CA PHE A 2 41.43 -5.73 -46.97
C PHE A 2 41.71 -5.16 -45.57
N ARG A 3 41.30 -3.90 -45.33
CA ARG A 3 41.31 -3.26 -44.00
C ARG A 3 40.07 -3.68 -43.22
N LYS A 4 40.24 -4.50 -42.19
CA LYS A 4 39.20 -4.82 -41.20
C LYS A 4 39.03 -3.62 -40.27
N ILE A 5 37.84 -2.99 -40.28
CA ILE A 5 37.45 -1.99 -39.31
C ILE A 5 36.76 -2.75 -38.15
N LEU A 6 37.41 -2.81 -37.00
CA LEU A 6 36.83 -3.29 -35.76
C LEU A 6 36.07 -2.11 -35.13
N GLY A 7 34.76 -2.16 -35.18
CA GLY A 7 33.91 -1.22 -34.46
C GLY A 7 33.76 -1.66 -32.99
N ALA A 8 34.33 -0.89 -32.08
CA ALA A 8 34.12 -1.08 -30.63
C ALA A 8 32.73 -0.48 -30.26
N VAL A 9 31.78 -1.33 -29.88
CA VAL A 9 30.50 -0.92 -29.29
C VAL A 9 30.76 -0.67 -27.81
N ALA A 10 30.80 0.60 -27.40
CA ALA A 10 30.85 0.98 -26.00
C ALA A 10 29.40 0.90 -25.43
N VAL A 11 29.15 -0.13 -24.62
CA VAL A 11 27.91 -0.23 -23.84
C VAL A 11 28.01 0.75 -22.67
N LEU A 12 27.37 1.88 -22.79
CA LEU A 12 27.14 2.82 -21.67
C LEU A 12 26.10 2.20 -20.74
N SER A 13 26.54 1.55 -19.68
CA SER A 13 25.68 1.19 -18.55
C SER A 13 25.30 2.46 -17.80
N VAL A 14 24.12 3.01 -18.10
CA VAL A 14 23.49 4.06 -17.29
C VAL A 14 23.02 3.38 -16.02
N GLY A 15 23.84 3.37 -14.99
CA GLY A 15 23.44 3.05 -13.64
C GLY A 15 22.49 4.14 -13.18
N ALA A 16 21.17 3.90 -13.24
CA ALA A 16 20.21 4.73 -12.56
C ALA A 16 20.44 4.54 -11.05
N CYS A 17 21.19 5.45 -10.43
CA CYS A 17 21.20 5.59 -8.98
C CYS A 17 19.79 6.06 -8.59
N ALA A 18 18.94 5.13 -8.18
CA ALA A 18 17.71 5.51 -7.49
C ALA A 18 18.13 6.28 -6.22
N SER A 19 17.69 7.51 -6.09
CA SER A 19 17.88 8.26 -4.85
C SER A 19 17.22 7.48 -3.71
N PRO A 20 17.88 7.36 -2.55
CA PRO A 20 17.25 6.72 -1.41
C PRO A 20 15.95 7.46 -1.06
N TYR A 21 14.94 6.70 -0.64
CA TYR A 21 13.70 7.28 -0.15
C TYR A 21 14.00 8.11 1.10
N VAL A 22 13.44 9.33 1.14
CA VAL A 22 13.57 10.22 2.29
C VAL A 22 12.16 10.61 2.73
N ALA A 23 11.78 10.20 3.94
CA ALA A 23 10.52 10.58 4.54
C ALA A 23 10.50 12.08 4.86
N THR A 24 9.32 12.70 4.74
CA THR A 24 9.07 14.06 5.22
C THR A 24 8.32 13.97 6.55
N PRO A 25 9.00 14.22 7.69
CA PRO A 25 8.35 14.19 9.00
C PRO A 25 7.39 15.36 9.16
N TYR A 26 6.32 15.16 9.93
CA TYR A 26 5.37 16.21 10.30
C TYR A 26 5.84 16.94 11.54
N ASP A 27 5.70 18.25 11.54
CA ASP A 27 5.90 19.11 12.71
C ASP A 27 4.58 19.77 13.08
N ARG A 28 3.89 19.21 14.06
CA ARG A 28 2.57 19.68 14.51
C ARG A 28 2.61 21.11 15.07
N GLU A 29 3.67 21.46 15.80
CA GLU A 29 3.80 22.79 16.42
C GLU A 29 4.06 23.86 15.35
N ALA A 30 4.84 23.53 14.33
CA ALA A 30 5.15 24.44 13.24
C ALA A 30 3.96 24.71 12.31
N HIS A 31 3.11 23.69 12.07
CA HIS A 31 2.02 23.79 11.10
C HIS A 31 0.68 24.14 11.72
N GLY A 32 0.42 23.77 12.97
CA GLY A 32 -0.80 24.11 13.70
C GLY A 32 -2.09 23.58 13.07
N ILE A 33 -2.03 22.43 12.35
CA ILE A 33 -3.20 21.81 11.71
C ILE A 33 -4.10 21.21 12.79
N GLU A 34 -5.39 21.53 12.74
CA GLU A 34 -6.43 21.01 13.62
C GLU A 34 -7.53 20.31 12.83
N VAL A 35 -7.80 20.75 11.59
CA VAL A 35 -8.89 20.24 10.74
C VAL A 35 -8.32 19.61 9.49
N ILE A 36 -8.57 18.31 9.32
CA ILE A 36 -8.06 17.47 8.22
C ILE A 36 -9.22 16.95 7.37
N ALA A 37 -9.08 17.04 6.06
CA ALA A 37 -9.91 16.31 5.12
C ALA A 37 -9.21 15.00 4.71
N LEU A 38 -9.81 13.87 5.07
CA LEU A 38 -9.36 12.54 4.61
C LEU A 38 -9.85 12.32 3.18
N VAL A 39 -8.94 11.99 2.28
CA VAL A 39 -9.26 11.70 0.88
C VAL A 39 -9.66 10.23 0.74
N ASP A 40 -10.85 9.99 0.19
CA ASP A 40 -11.41 8.68 -0.09
C ASP A 40 -10.74 8.00 -1.31
N ASP A 41 -11.14 6.76 -1.67
CA ASP A 41 -10.57 5.91 -2.72
C ASP A 41 -9.08 5.59 -2.49
N SER A 42 -8.74 5.26 -1.25
CA SER A 42 -7.38 4.93 -0.80
C SER A 42 -6.98 3.50 -1.17
N VAL A 43 -7.92 2.55 -1.17
CA VAL A 43 -7.66 1.12 -1.32
C VAL A 43 -7.93 0.66 -2.77
N PRO A 44 -7.05 -0.16 -3.38
CA PRO A 44 -7.34 -0.73 -4.69
C PRO A 44 -8.53 -1.70 -4.61
N PRO A 45 -9.31 -1.85 -5.71
CA PRO A 45 -10.52 -2.68 -5.71
C PRO A 45 -10.22 -4.17 -5.55
N GLU A 46 -8.99 -4.59 -5.78
CA GLU A 46 -8.61 -6.01 -5.76
C GLU A 46 -7.50 -6.28 -4.76
N PRO A 47 -7.71 -7.24 -3.82
CA PRO A 47 -6.68 -7.72 -2.93
C PRO A 47 -5.63 -8.52 -3.69
N ILE A 48 -4.45 -8.69 -3.11
CA ILE A 48 -3.45 -9.63 -3.61
C ILE A 48 -3.47 -10.94 -2.83
N ALA A 49 -3.11 -12.04 -3.52
CA ALA A 49 -2.68 -13.29 -2.92
C ALA A 49 -1.42 -13.76 -3.65
N TYR A 50 -0.29 -13.11 -3.36
CA TYR A 50 0.92 -13.22 -4.16
C TYR A 50 1.99 -14.08 -3.48
N GLU A 51 2.71 -14.86 -4.29
CA GLU A 51 3.86 -15.66 -3.89
C GLU A 51 5.10 -15.15 -4.63
N VAL A 52 6.02 -14.52 -3.91
CA VAL A 52 7.14 -13.75 -4.51
C VAL A 52 8.13 -14.60 -5.28
N ALA A 53 8.47 -15.78 -4.78
CA ALA A 53 9.37 -16.72 -5.42
C ALA A 53 8.61 -17.99 -5.78
N SER A 54 7.75 -17.89 -6.80
CA SER A 54 7.02 -19.05 -7.28
C SER A 54 7.91 -20.02 -8.05
N ALA A 55 7.57 -21.29 -8.01
CA ALA A 55 8.31 -22.32 -8.75
C ALA A 55 8.31 -22.07 -10.28
N GLY A 56 7.26 -21.43 -10.81
CA GLY A 56 7.09 -21.14 -12.24
C GLY A 56 8.08 -20.13 -12.78
N ALA A 57 8.53 -19.17 -11.97
CA ALA A 57 9.47 -18.13 -12.38
C ALA A 57 10.83 -18.68 -12.87
N ASN A 58 11.19 -19.91 -12.46
CA ASN A 58 12.45 -20.56 -12.86
C ASN A 58 12.39 -21.27 -14.22
N PHE A 59 11.22 -21.37 -14.85
CA PHE A 59 11.01 -22.13 -16.10
C PHE A 59 10.90 -21.22 -17.35
N GLY A 60 11.41 -20.00 -17.31
CA GLY A 60 11.38 -19.08 -18.43
C GLY A 60 9.97 -18.56 -18.77
N LEU A 61 9.75 -18.12 -20.04
CA LEU A 61 8.52 -17.49 -20.47
C LEU A 61 7.27 -18.35 -20.27
N ILE A 62 7.33 -19.65 -20.53
CA ILE A 62 6.20 -20.56 -20.35
C ILE A 62 5.89 -20.73 -18.88
N GLY A 63 6.90 -20.89 -18.04
CA GLY A 63 6.71 -20.95 -16.59
C GLY A 63 6.13 -19.68 -16.01
N ALA A 64 6.57 -18.52 -16.50
CA ALA A 64 6.04 -17.22 -16.09
C ALA A 64 4.55 -17.03 -16.47
N LEU A 65 4.11 -17.52 -17.64
CA LEU A 65 2.71 -17.45 -18.05
C LEU A 65 1.81 -18.37 -17.20
N VAL A 66 2.28 -19.58 -16.90
CA VAL A 66 1.55 -20.52 -16.02
C VAL A 66 1.47 -19.93 -14.61
N ASP A 67 2.55 -19.34 -14.13
CA ASP A 67 2.62 -18.71 -12.83
C ASP A 67 1.68 -17.51 -12.71
N ALA A 68 1.62 -16.64 -13.73
CA ALA A 68 0.67 -15.54 -13.79
C ALA A 68 -0.79 -16.00 -13.68
N GLY A 69 -1.13 -17.11 -14.36
CA GLY A 69 -2.47 -17.72 -14.25
C GLY A 69 -2.78 -18.28 -12.85
N ILE A 70 -1.80 -18.89 -12.20
CA ILE A 70 -1.93 -19.38 -10.83
C ILE A 70 -2.07 -18.20 -9.84
N GLN A 71 -1.31 -17.14 -10.00
CA GLN A 71 -1.41 -15.93 -9.17
C GLN A 71 -2.78 -15.26 -9.32
N ALA A 72 -3.28 -15.09 -10.56
CA ALA A 72 -4.60 -14.55 -10.81
C ALA A 72 -5.70 -15.39 -10.13
N SER A 73 -5.66 -16.73 -10.28
CA SER A 73 -6.62 -17.63 -9.61
C SER A 73 -6.55 -17.57 -8.07
N ARG A 74 -5.39 -17.26 -7.48
CA ARG A 74 -5.25 -17.07 -6.04
C ARG A 74 -5.89 -15.77 -5.61
N GLN A 75 -5.68 -14.73 -6.40
CA GLN A 75 -6.21 -13.39 -6.17
C GLN A 75 -7.73 -13.38 -6.24
N ASP A 76 -8.31 -13.97 -7.30
CA ASP A 76 -9.76 -14.12 -7.46
C ASP A 76 -10.38 -14.85 -6.26
N ALA A 77 -9.77 -15.96 -5.82
CA ALA A 77 -10.29 -16.72 -4.69
C ALA A 77 -10.25 -15.96 -3.34
N VAL A 78 -9.25 -15.10 -3.13
CA VAL A 78 -9.21 -14.23 -1.94
C VAL A 78 -10.24 -13.12 -2.06
N LYS A 79 -10.40 -12.52 -3.24
CA LYS A 79 -11.43 -11.53 -3.52
C LYS A 79 -12.83 -12.10 -3.24
N ASP A 80 -13.14 -13.25 -3.85
CA ASP A 80 -14.43 -13.93 -3.66
C ASP A 80 -14.71 -14.25 -2.18
N ALA A 81 -13.68 -14.65 -1.44
CA ALA A 81 -13.82 -14.95 -0.01
C ALA A 81 -14.10 -13.68 0.83
N LEU A 82 -13.46 -12.57 0.52
CA LEU A 82 -13.71 -11.29 1.18
C LEU A 82 -15.11 -10.75 0.83
N GLU A 83 -15.49 -10.79 -0.45
CA GLU A 83 -16.82 -10.36 -0.91
C GLU A 83 -17.95 -11.19 -0.28
N ALA A 84 -17.78 -12.52 -0.24
CA ALA A 84 -18.74 -13.42 0.40
C ALA A 84 -18.89 -13.15 1.91
N HIS A 85 -17.84 -12.62 2.54
CA HIS A 85 -17.86 -12.19 3.95
C HIS A 85 -18.40 -10.77 4.15
N GLY A 86 -18.71 -10.05 3.06
CA GLY A 86 -19.17 -8.66 3.10
C GLY A 86 -18.08 -7.69 3.55
N PHE A 87 -16.81 -8.01 3.32
CA PHE A 87 -15.67 -7.19 3.72
C PHE A 87 -15.47 -6.03 2.75
N ASP A 88 -15.45 -4.81 3.29
CA ASP A 88 -15.16 -3.57 2.57
C ASP A 88 -13.86 -2.96 3.11
N ALA A 89 -12.80 -3.10 2.33
CA ALA A 89 -11.46 -2.67 2.73
C ALA A 89 -11.34 -1.14 2.83
N GLU A 90 -12.02 -0.40 1.93
CA GLU A 90 -12.04 1.06 1.97
C GLU A 90 -12.75 1.56 3.23
N ALA A 91 -13.96 1.09 3.49
CA ALA A 91 -14.73 1.48 4.66
C ALA A 91 -14.01 1.15 5.98
N VAL A 92 -13.30 0.03 6.05
CA VAL A 92 -12.48 -0.37 7.21
C VAL A 92 -11.34 0.62 7.43
N LEU A 93 -10.56 0.90 6.40
CA LEU A 93 -9.39 1.79 6.46
C LEU A 93 -9.82 3.21 6.84
N GLU A 94 -10.83 3.75 6.15
CA GLU A 94 -11.36 5.10 6.34
C GLU A 94 -11.89 5.28 7.77
N ALA A 95 -12.77 4.38 8.22
CA ALA A 95 -13.33 4.46 9.57
C ALA A 95 -12.27 4.33 10.66
N ARG A 96 -11.20 3.56 10.44
CA ARG A 96 -10.10 3.45 11.39
C ARG A 96 -9.24 4.70 11.40
N MET A 97 -8.90 5.23 10.23
CA MET A 97 -8.12 6.45 10.08
C MET A 97 -8.80 7.65 10.74
N ALA A 98 -10.09 7.87 10.43
CA ALA A 98 -10.85 8.95 11.02
C ALA A 98 -10.84 8.87 12.57
N ARG A 99 -11.17 7.71 13.13
CA ARG A 99 -11.14 7.50 14.58
C ARG A 99 -9.75 7.70 15.20
N ALA A 100 -8.70 7.27 14.52
CA ALA A 100 -7.33 7.41 15.03
C ALA A 100 -6.87 8.87 15.06
N LEU A 101 -7.26 9.67 14.07
CA LEU A 101 -7.01 11.11 14.01
C LEU A 101 -7.83 11.88 15.04
N GLU A 102 -9.12 11.58 15.16
CA GLU A 102 -10.00 12.17 16.18
C GLU A 102 -9.49 11.91 17.60
N ALA A 103 -8.98 10.72 17.86
CA ALA A 103 -8.36 10.38 19.15
C ALA A 103 -7.09 11.21 19.46
N GLN A 104 -6.49 11.82 18.45
CA GLN A 104 -5.35 12.75 18.60
C GLN A 104 -5.78 14.22 18.65
N GLY A 105 -7.08 14.47 18.58
CA GLY A 105 -7.66 15.81 18.69
C GLY A 105 -7.78 16.55 17.36
N TYR A 106 -7.70 15.84 16.23
CA TYR A 106 -8.03 16.42 14.93
C TYR A 106 -9.54 16.39 14.70
N ASP A 107 -10.05 17.41 14.03
CA ASP A 107 -11.39 17.40 13.43
C ASP A 107 -11.27 16.83 12.02
N VAL A 108 -12.04 15.78 11.71
CA VAL A 108 -11.85 15.01 10.48
C VAL A 108 -13.12 15.05 9.63
N ALA A 109 -12.96 15.49 8.38
CA ALA A 109 -13.99 15.38 7.35
C ALA A 109 -13.55 14.36 6.29
N VAL A 110 -14.37 13.38 5.99
CA VAL A 110 -14.14 12.47 4.87
C VAL A 110 -14.68 13.10 3.60
N LEU A 111 -13.84 13.17 2.56
CA LEU A 111 -14.25 13.68 1.27
C LEU A 111 -14.80 12.55 0.41
N PRO A 112 -15.97 12.74 -0.25
CA PRO A 112 -16.49 11.73 -1.16
C PRO A 112 -15.51 11.46 -2.28
N GLY A 113 -15.39 10.17 -2.62
CA GLY A 113 -14.36 9.63 -3.49
C GLY A 113 -14.18 10.35 -4.81
N SER A 114 -12.95 10.37 -5.24
CA SER A 114 -12.56 10.67 -6.59
C SER A 114 -12.15 9.34 -7.25
N ASP A 115 -12.67 9.03 -8.44
CA ASP A 115 -12.20 7.87 -9.23
C ASP A 115 -10.69 7.98 -9.46
N ARG A 116 -9.91 7.42 -8.55
CA ARG A 116 -8.45 7.41 -8.61
C ARG A 116 -8.00 6.43 -9.70
N GLN A 117 -7.77 6.94 -10.91
CA GLN A 117 -7.42 6.13 -12.08
C GLN A 117 -6.06 5.42 -11.95
N ARG A 118 -5.18 5.95 -11.11
CA ARG A 118 -3.87 5.36 -10.79
C ARG A 118 -3.71 5.32 -9.28
N ARG A 119 -3.05 4.29 -8.78
CA ARG A 119 -2.70 4.20 -7.36
C ARG A 119 -1.53 5.13 -7.06
N ASP A 120 -1.81 6.43 -7.09
CA ASP A 120 -0.88 7.53 -6.84
C ASP A 120 -1.64 8.66 -6.12
N PHE A 121 -0.94 9.61 -5.55
CA PHE A 121 -1.54 10.77 -4.92
C PHE A 121 -2.35 11.60 -5.92
N LEU A 122 -3.38 12.25 -5.43
CA LEU A 122 -4.18 13.14 -6.27
C LEU A 122 -3.34 14.33 -6.76
N VAL A 123 -3.50 14.67 -8.04
CA VAL A 123 -2.91 15.88 -8.63
C VAL A 123 -3.78 17.10 -8.35
N THR A 124 -5.09 16.86 -8.22
CA THR A 124 -6.08 17.91 -7.90
C THR A 124 -7.00 17.36 -6.81
N TYR A 125 -7.05 18.05 -5.71
CA TYR A 125 -7.88 17.66 -4.57
C TYR A 125 -9.31 18.21 -4.75
N PRO A 126 -10.35 17.47 -4.28
CA PRO A 126 -11.73 17.95 -4.29
C PRO A 126 -11.88 19.14 -3.34
N GLY A 127 -12.97 19.90 -3.50
CA GLY A 127 -13.30 20.99 -2.57
C GLY A 127 -13.51 20.46 -1.15
N ALA A 128 -12.77 21.00 -0.20
CA ALA A 128 -12.91 20.65 1.21
C ALA A 128 -13.98 21.54 1.91
N PRO A 129 -14.57 21.05 3.01
CA PRO A 129 -15.41 21.87 3.88
C PRO A 129 -14.69 23.13 4.37
N GLU A 130 -15.45 24.18 4.67
CA GLU A 130 -14.91 25.42 5.23
C GLU A 130 -14.16 25.15 6.55
N GLY A 131 -12.99 25.74 6.71
CA GLY A 131 -12.13 25.55 7.88
C GLY A 131 -11.14 24.41 7.77
N THR A 132 -11.22 23.55 6.72
CA THR A 132 -10.20 22.52 6.48
C THR A 132 -8.84 23.15 6.19
N GLN A 133 -7.79 22.63 6.82
CA GLN A 133 -6.43 23.18 6.72
C GLN A 133 -5.49 22.28 5.92
N ALA A 134 -5.74 20.97 5.93
CA ALA A 134 -4.91 20.01 5.20
C ALA A 134 -5.72 18.85 4.62
N TYR A 135 -5.24 18.29 3.50
CA TYR A 135 -5.69 17.00 2.99
C TYR A 135 -4.74 15.91 3.45
N LEU A 136 -5.29 14.82 4.00
CA LEU A 136 -4.57 13.58 4.20
C LEU A 136 -4.92 12.62 3.08
N ASP A 137 -3.96 12.36 2.21
CA ASP A 137 -4.07 11.46 1.07
C ASP A 137 -3.30 10.17 1.39
N LEU A 138 -4.02 9.09 1.59
CA LEU A 138 -3.47 7.77 1.83
C LEU A 138 -3.67 6.90 0.59
N VAL A 139 -2.61 6.30 0.08
CA VAL A 139 -2.64 5.43 -1.10
C VAL A 139 -2.14 4.05 -0.72
N VAL A 140 -3.03 3.08 -0.74
CA VAL A 140 -2.71 1.67 -0.50
C VAL A 140 -2.32 0.98 -1.79
N THR A 141 -1.14 0.34 -1.79
CA THR A 141 -0.61 -0.43 -2.93
C THR A 141 0.43 -1.44 -2.46
N PRO A 142 0.11 -2.70 -2.38
CA PRO A 142 -1.19 -3.42 -2.41
C PRO A 142 -1.72 -3.72 -1.00
N TYR A 143 -2.83 -4.47 -0.91
CA TYR A 143 -3.29 -5.12 0.32
C TYR A 143 -3.71 -6.57 0.05
N GLY A 144 -3.71 -7.40 1.09
CA GLY A 144 -4.13 -8.81 1.01
C GLY A 144 -3.15 -9.75 1.70
N TYR A 145 -2.74 -10.81 1.02
CA TYR A 145 -1.83 -11.81 1.57
C TYR A 145 -0.60 -12.03 0.69
N LEU A 146 0.55 -12.14 1.34
CA LEU A 146 1.85 -12.32 0.69
C LEU A 146 2.57 -13.53 1.28
N SER A 147 3.11 -14.39 0.40
CA SER A 147 4.04 -15.46 0.75
C SER A 147 5.43 -15.15 0.19
N ALA A 148 6.48 -15.39 0.98
CA ALA A 148 7.86 -15.17 0.55
C ALA A 148 8.33 -16.17 -0.53
N GLY A 149 7.60 -17.26 -0.76
CA GLY A 149 7.92 -18.25 -1.79
C GLY A 149 7.22 -19.57 -1.59
N ALA A 150 7.51 -20.52 -2.46
CA ALA A 150 6.96 -21.86 -2.42
C ALA A 150 7.14 -22.49 -1.03
N PHE A 151 6.07 -23.06 -0.49
CA PHE A 151 6.02 -23.67 0.86
C PHE A 151 6.22 -22.71 2.03
N GLN A 152 6.23 -21.41 1.79
CA GLN A 152 6.22 -20.40 2.83
C GLN A 152 4.78 -20.02 3.20
N PRO A 153 4.52 -19.66 4.47
CA PRO A 153 3.18 -19.27 4.90
C PRO A 153 2.75 -17.95 4.24
N PHE A 154 1.43 -17.84 4.02
CA PHE A 154 0.78 -16.59 3.64
C PHE A 154 0.55 -15.72 4.88
N ARG A 155 0.91 -14.46 4.79
CA ARG A 155 0.77 -13.46 5.85
C ARG A 155 0.04 -12.23 5.34
N PRO A 156 -0.77 -11.57 6.17
CA PRO A 156 -1.32 -10.28 5.82
C PRO A 156 -0.23 -9.32 5.35
N HIS A 157 -0.52 -8.57 4.30
CA HIS A 157 0.40 -7.60 3.72
C HIS A 157 -0.37 -6.35 3.29
N VAL A 158 0.18 -5.19 3.63
CA VAL A 158 -0.30 -3.88 3.16
C VAL A 158 0.91 -3.01 2.89
N GLY A 159 0.94 -2.41 1.71
CA GLY A 159 1.82 -1.30 1.39
C GLY A 159 0.99 -0.02 1.29
N ALA A 160 1.43 1.05 1.92
CA ALA A 160 0.74 2.34 1.86
C ALA A 160 1.72 3.50 1.84
N THR A 161 1.32 4.58 1.18
CA THR A 161 2.00 5.87 1.27
C THR A 161 1.02 6.90 1.78
N ALA A 162 1.37 7.61 2.86
CA ALA A 162 0.57 8.67 3.45
C ALA A 162 1.21 10.02 3.15
N ARG A 163 0.41 10.97 2.68
CA ARG A 163 0.83 12.35 2.42
C ARG A 163 -0.17 13.33 3.02
N LEU A 164 0.34 14.30 3.75
CA LEU A 164 -0.41 15.46 4.22
C LEU A 164 0.01 16.68 3.40
N VAL A 165 -0.95 17.38 2.79
CA VAL A 165 -0.69 18.59 2.02
C VAL A 165 -1.57 19.75 2.49
N SER A 166 -1.10 20.98 2.31
CA SER A 166 -1.89 22.17 2.63
C SER A 166 -3.10 22.32 1.72
N VAL A 167 -4.26 22.74 2.26
CA VAL A 167 -5.44 23.09 1.46
C VAL A 167 -5.21 24.37 0.65
N GLU A 168 -4.45 25.32 1.20
CA GLU A 168 -4.17 26.60 0.52
C GLU A 168 -3.29 26.40 -0.72
N ASP A 169 -2.30 25.52 -0.63
CA ASP A 169 -1.40 25.15 -1.73
C ASP A 169 -1.07 23.64 -1.64
N PRO A 170 -1.78 22.79 -2.39
CA PRO A 170 -1.53 21.34 -2.36
C PRO A 170 -0.17 20.90 -2.91
N SER A 171 0.63 21.82 -3.47
CA SER A 171 2.02 21.52 -3.81
C SER A 171 2.94 21.52 -2.57
N VAL A 172 2.46 22.08 -1.46
CA VAL A 172 3.18 22.10 -0.17
C VAL A 172 2.91 20.81 0.58
N VAL A 173 3.90 19.93 0.58
CA VAL A 173 3.87 18.65 1.32
C VAL A 173 4.31 18.91 2.76
N LEU A 174 3.41 18.67 3.71
CA LEU A 174 3.64 18.83 5.15
C LEU A 174 4.18 17.55 5.79
N MET A 175 3.80 16.39 5.23
CA MET A 175 4.28 15.07 5.64
C MET A 175 4.20 14.10 4.47
N GLU A 176 5.19 13.20 4.35
CA GLU A 176 5.11 12.05 3.45
C GLU A 176 5.89 10.87 4.02
N ASN A 177 5.21 9.71 4.12
CA ASN A 177 5.82 8.50 4.64
C ASN A 177 5.28 7.27 3.93
N VAL A 178 6.17 6.27 3.74
CA VAL A 178 5.81 4.93 3.26
C VAL A 178 5.74 3.98 4.45
N ILE A 179 4.67 3.20 4.51
CA ILE A 179 4.39 2.21 5.55
C ILE A 179 4.21 0.86 4.88
N ILE A 180 4.94 -0.15 5.31
CA ILE A 180 4.81 -1.51 4.77
C ILE A 180 4.64 -2.51 5.90
N LEU A 181 3.50 -3.16 5.94
CA LEU A 181 3.25 -4.31 6.80
C LEU A 181 3.67 -5.59 6.08
N ASN A 182 4.52 -6.40 6.73
CA ASN A 182 5.09 -7.63 6.20
C ASN A 182 5.86 -7.43 4.87
N GLY A 183 6.70 -6.39 4.80
CA GLY A 183 7.54 -6.12 3.63
C GLY A 183 8.75 -7.05 3.53
N MET A 184 9.19 -7.27 2.30
CA MET A 184 10.46 -7.96 1.99
C MET A 184 11.41 -6.99 1.30
N ASN A 185 12.68 -6.98 1.71
CA ASN A 185 13.71 -6.10 1.15
C ASN A 185 13.29 -4.62 1.14
N VAL A 186 12.72 -4.18 2.25
CA VAL A 186 12.21 -2.81 2.40
C VAL A 186 13.37 -1.82 2.40
N PRO A 187 13.30 -0.72 1.60
CA PRO A 187 14.32 0.32 1.61
C PRO A 187 14.48 0.99 2.97
N GLU A 188 15.66 1.56 3.22
CA GLU A 188 15.89 2.40 4.40
C GLU A 188 14.97 3.63 4.39
N GLY A 189 14.49 4.04 5.56
CA GLY A 189 13.57 5.17 5.73
C GLY A 189 12.08 4.79 5.65
N VAL A 190 11.75 3.58 5.19
CA VAL A 190 10.37 3.08 5.15
C VAL A 190 9.98 2.50 6.51
N ILE A 191 8.78 2.83 6.97
CA ILE A 191 8.22 2.30 8.21
C ILE A 191 7.77 0.86 7.98
N THR A 192 8.27 -0.07 8.80
CA THR A 192 7.98 -1.50 8.65
C THR A 192 7.17 -2.00 9.83
N LEU A 193 6.06 -2.68 9.54
CA LEU A 193 5.21 -3.33 10.52
C LEU A 193 5.26 -4.85 10.36
N SER A 194 5.04 -5.56 11.44
CA SER A 194 4.97 -7.03 11.44
C SER A 194 3.53 -7.49 11.35
N ALA A 195 3.27 -8.47 10.49
CA ALA A 195 1.96 -9.11 10.45
C ALA A 195 1.66 -9.85 11.76
N ASN A 196 0.41 -9.76 12.22
CA ASN A 196 -0.05 -10.48 13.39
C ASN A 196 0.00 -12.00 13.13
N PRO A 197 0.73 -12.78 13.95
CA PRO A 197 0.90 -14.22 13.74
C PRO A 197 -0.41 -15.01 13.82
N GLU A 198 -1.46 -14.48 14.43
CA GLU A 198 -2.79 -15.09 14.50
C GLU A 198 -3.40 -15.27 13.10
N TYR A 199 -3.08 -14.39 12.15
CA TYR A 199 -3.63 -14.40 10.80
C TYR A 199 -2.68 -15.00 9.75
N VAL A 200 -1.70 -15.80 10.19
CA VAL A 200 -0.77 -16.50 9.30
C VAL A 200 -1.37 -17.84 8.87
N PHE A 201 -1.43 -18.10 7.56
CA PHE A 201 -1.89 -19.36 6.98
C PHE A 201 -0.73 -20.14 6.39
N GLN A 202 -0.65 -21.44 6.70
CA GLN A 202 0.43 -22.30 6.24
C GLN A 202 0.45 -22.52 4.72
N ASN A 203 -0.72 -22.45 4.10
CA ASN A 203 -0.91 -22.60 2.66
C ASN A 203 -2.23 -21.97 2.21
N ARG A 204 -2.46 -21.96 0.88
CA ARG A 204 -3.67 -21.42 0.27
C ARG A 204 -4.94 -22.14 0.72
N GLU A 205 -4.89 -23.47 0.84
CA GLU A 205 -6.08 -24.25 1.23
C GLU A 205 -6.56 -23.85 2.64
N ALA A 206 -5.64 -23.74 3.58
CA ALA A 206 -5.96 -23.28 4.93
C ALA A 206 -6.50 -21.85 4.94
N MET A 207 -5.99 -20.97 4.08
CA MET A 207 -6.46 -19.59 3.96
C MET A 207 -7.90 -19.51 3.43
N LEU A 208 -8.22 -20.26 2.38
CA LEU A 208 -9.56 -20.27 1.77
C LEU A 208 -10.60 -21.09 2.57
N ALA A 209 -10.14 -22.00 3.44
CA ALA A 209 -11.01 -22.75 4.32
C ALA A 209 -11.54 -21.93 5.51
N ASP A 210 -10.95 -20.76 5.79
CA ASP A 210 -11.33 -19.89 6.91
C ASP A 210 -11.46 -18.43 6.44
N PRO A 211 -12.52 -18.10 5.67
CA PRO A 211 -12.71 -16.77 5.11
C PRO A 211 -12.91 -15.69 6.19
N ALA A 212 -13.48 -16.04 7.34
CA ALA A 212 -13.65 -15.11 8.44
C ALA A 212 -12.31 -14.67 9.03
N ARG A 213 -11.40 -15.62 9.28
CA ARG A 213 -10.05 -15.33 9.74
C ARG A 213 -9.21 -14.63 8.67
N LEU A 214 -9.44 -14.95 7.39
CA LEU A 214 -8.81 -14.26 6.26
C LEU A 214 -9.21 -12.78 6.26
N ALA A 215 -10.51 -12.46 6.36
CA ALA A 215 -11.02 -11.10 6.42
C ALA A 215 -10.49 -10.36 7.65
N ALA A 216 -10.54 -11.00 8.83
CA ALA A 216 -10.00 -10.41 10.07
C ALA A 216 -8.50 -10.09 9.97
N GLY A 217 -7.72 -10.90 9.23
CA GLY A 217 -6.30 -10.63 9.01
C GLY A 217 -6.04 -9.43 8.10
N VAL A 218 -6.88 -9.23 7.07
CA VAL A 218 -6.82 -8.02 6.22
C VAL A 218 -7.25 -6.79 7.02
N GLU A 219 -8.32 -6.90 7.82
CA GLU A 219 -8.79 -5.82 8.70
C GLU A 219 -7.70 -5.40 9.70
N ASP A 220 -7.10 -6.36 10.38
CA ASP A 220 -6.00 -6.08 11.33
C ASP A 220 -4.83 -5.35 10.65
N ALA A 221 -4.44 -5.78 9.46
CA ALA A 221 -3.35 -5.15 8.70
C ALA A 221 -3.68 -3.72 8.27
N LEU A 222 -4.89 -3.47 7.76
CA LEU A 222 -5.34 -2.12 7.39
C LEU A 222 -5.44 -1.21 8.62
N ASN A 223 -5.94 -1.73 9.74
CA ASN A 223 -6.03 -1.00 11.00
C ASN A 223 -4.65 -0.61 11.53
N GLN A 224 -3.65 -1.50 11.48
CA GLN A 224 -2.28 -1.19 11.89
C GLN A 224 -1.65 -0.08 11.02
N VAL A 225 -1.92 -0.11 9.71
CA VAL A 225 -1.43 0.93 8.78
C VAL A 225 -2.11 2.27 9.07
N ALA A 226 -3.44 2.29 9.28
CA ALA A 226 -4.19 3.49 9.64
C ALA A 226 -3.69 4.11 10.96
N ASP A 227 -3.53 3.29 11.99
CA ASP A 227 -3.02 3.74 13.28
C ASP A 227 -1.61 4.33 13.17
N THR A 228 -0.75 3.69 12.36
CA THR A 228 0.61 4.16 12.13
C THR A 228 0.61 5.47 11.37
N ALA A 229 -0.17 5.59 10.29
CA ALA A 229 -0.28 6.83 9.53
C ALA A 229 -0.79 8.00 10.41
N ALA A 230 -1.81 7.74 11.25
CA ALA A 230 -2.29 8.74 12.20
C ALA A 230 -1.20 9.13 13.22
N GLN A 231 -0.40 8.17 13.73
CA GLN A 231 0.67 8.45 14.69
C GLN A 231 1.76 9.37 14.11
N LEU A 232 1.94 9.42 12.80
CA LEU A 232 2.89 10.34 12.15
C LEU A 232 2.47 11.81 12.24
N LEU A 233 1.22 12.08 12.64
CA LEU A 233 0.67 13.43 12.79
C LEU A 233 0.62 13.92 14.25
N ARG A 234 1.35 13.28 15.15
CA ARG A 234 1.47 13.69 16.56
C ARG A 234 2.37 14.87 16.79
#